data_15c7fd651a90d779cdabaf6de762fd37
#
_entry.id   15c7fd651a90d779cdabaf6de762fd37
#
_cell.length_a   1.000
_cell.length_b   1.000
_cell.length_c   1.000
_cell.angle_alpha   90.00
_cell.angle_beta   90.00
_cell.angle_gamma   90.00
#
_symmetry.space_group_name_H-M   'P 1'
#
loop_
_entity.id
_entity.type
_entity.pdbx_description
1 polymer ?
#
loop_
_entity_poly.entity_id
_entity_poly.type
_entity_poly.pdbx_seq_one_letter_code
_entity_poly.pdbx_strand_id
1 'polypeptide(L)'
;MERKKTCRGHFCWACDRIRANEKFNGDGHKNHVCRDCQKLDSEELTYRQAIRNIDQCIDFGGGIRRKQRARFQGFLSHSNPRIREYAQKVKADIDAERKAWREALREDERMFDEYWSRVVPPDSEPSEFSNNDVGDLPF
;
A
#
# COMPACT_ATOMS: atom_id res chain seq x y z
N MET A 1 12.16 -41.30 5.95
CA MET A 1 11.60 -39.96 6.05
C MET A 1 12.64 -38.97 5.61
N GLU A 2 12.57 -38.50 4.38
CA GLU A 2 13.45 -37.43 3.89
C GLU A 2 13.11 -36.11 4.58
N ARG A 3 14.04 -35.63 5.39
CA ARG A 3 13.92 -34.28 5.96
C ARG A 3 14.01 -33.30 4.80
N LYS A 4 12.89 -32.65 4.46
CA LYS A 4 12.88 -31.49 3.56
C LYS A 4 13.93 -30.51 4.07
N LYS A 5 15.05 -30.38 3.34
CA LYS A 5 16.05 -29.33 3.57
C LYS A 5 15.33 -28.01 3.37
N THR A 6 14.91 -27.39 4.47
CA THR A 6 14.46 -26.00 4.45
C THR A 6 15.61 -25.18 3.91
N CYS A 7 15.47 -24.64 2.71
CA CYS A 7 16.45 -23.72 2.12
C CYS A 7 16.56 -22.51 3.05
N ARG A 8 17.50 -22.57 3.99
CA ARG A 8 17.88 -21.43 4.84
C ARG A 8 18.65 -20.45 3.96
N GLY A 9 17.92 -19.63 3.23
CA GLY A 9 18.48 -18.54 2.44
C GLY A 9 18.51 -17.25 3.24
N HIS A 10 19.34 -16.32 2.82
CA HIS A 10 19.38 -14.95 3.33
C HIS A 10 18.73 -14.00 2.33
N PHE A 11 17.95 -13.05 2.80
CA PHE A 11 17.27 -12.09 1.92
C PHE A 11 18.25 -11.00 1.48
N CYS A 12 18.32 -10.76 0.17
CA CYS A 12 19.05 -9.64 -0.40
C CYS A 12 18.09 -8.51 -0.78
N TRP A 13 18.20 -7.38 -0.11
CA TRP A 13 17.32 -6.24 -0.38
C TRP A 13 17.57 -5.57 -1.75
N ALA A 14 18.79 -5.69 -2.29
CA ALA A 14 19.14 -5.03 -3.54
C ALA A 14 18.58 -5.73 -4.78
N CYS A 15 18.31 -7.05 -4.73
CA CYS A 15 17.67 -7.79 -5.81
C CYS A 15 16.31 -8.37 -5.41
N ASP A 16 15.86 -8.12 -4.19
CA ASP A 16 14.56 -8.56 -3.63
C ASP A 16 14.37 -10.09 -3.71
N ARG A 17 15.44 -10.86 -3.44
CA ARG A 17 15.45 -12.32 -3.54
C ARG A 17 16.07 -12.97 -2.32
N ILE A 18 15.52 -14.13 -1.96
CA ILE A 18 16.19 -15.05 -1.01
C ILE A 18 17.28 -15.79 -1.79
N ARG A 19 18.52 -15.68 -1.33
CA ARG A 19 19.69 -16.33 -1.91
C ARG A 19 20.31 -17.28 -0.90
N ALA A 20 20.98 -18.33 -1.37
CA ALA A 20 21.72 -19.23 -0.51
C ALA A 20 22.82 -18.47 0.27
N ASN A 21 23.15 -18.91 1.48
CA ASN A 21 24.10 -18.20 2.35
C ASN A 21 25.48 -18.02 1.70
N GLU A 22 25.91 -18.96 0.85
CA GLU A 22 27.19 -18.87 0.13
C GLU A 22 27.24 -17.69 -0.86
N LYS A 23 26.09 -17.13 -1.23
CA LYS A 23 25.99 -15.94 -2.08
C LYS A 23 26.24 -14.64 -1.33
N PHE A 24 26.51 -14.70 -0.04
CA PHE A 24 26.88 -13.56 0.78
C PHE A 24 28.32 -13.73 1.28
N ASN A 25 29.06 -12.65 1.36
CA ASN A 25 30.34 -12.58 2.09
C ASN A 25 30.10 -11.94 3.47
N GLY A 26 31.14 -11.78 4.29
CA GLY A 26 31.02 -11.23 5.63
C GLY A 26 30.28 -9.87 5.67
N ASP A 27 30.66 -8.94 4.80
CA ASP A 27 30.02 -7.63 4.69
C ASP A 27 28.62 -7.73 4.05
N GLY A 28 28.44 -8.66 3.12
CA GLY A 28 27.14 -8.92 2.50
C GLY A 28 26.11 -9.46 3.47
N HIS A 29 26.50 -10.30 4.41
CA HIS A 29 25.62 -10.76 5.51
C HIS A 29 25.21 -9.59 6.40
N LYS A 30 26.14 -8.73 6.77
CA LYS A 30 25.89 -7.57 7.62
C LYS A 30 24.96 -6.57 6.95
N ASN A 31 25.14 -6.33 5.66
CA ASN A 31 24.39 -5.34 4.89
C ASN A 31 23.18 -5.93 4.15
N HIS A 32 22.96 -7.26 4.25
CA HIS A 32 21.90 -7.98 3.53
C HIS A 32 21.95 -7.79 2.00
N VAL A 33 23.16 -7.77 1.42
CA VAL A 33 23.41 -7.62 -0.02
C VAL A 33 24.22 -8.80 -0.52
N CYS A 34 23.71 -9.52 -1.54
CA CYS A 34 24.44 -10.67 -2.11
C CYS A 34 25.66 -10.20 -2.94
N ARG A 35 26.62 -11.11 -3.16
CA ARG A 35 27.86 -10.85 -3.91
C ARG A 35 27.62 -10.27 -5.31
N ASP A 36 26.56 -10.73 -5.98
CA ASP A 36 26.22 -10.23 -7.32
C ASP A 36 25.81 -8.77 -7.27
N CYS A 37 25.01 -8.39 -6.24
CA CYS A 37 24.57 -7.01 -6.05
C CYS A 37 25.68 -6.09 -5.49
N GLN A 38 26.66 -6.63 -4.76
CA GLN A 38 27.80 -5.85 -4.29
C GLN A 38 28.71 -5.38 -5.44
N LYS A 39 28.62 -5.99 -6.61
CA LYS A 39 29.34 -5.58 -7.81
C LYS A 39 28.70 -4.39 -8.53
N LEU A 40 27.47 -4.04 -8.18
CA LEU A 40 26.80 -2.86 -8.71
C LEU A 40 27.51 -1.61 -8.22
N ASP A 41 27.50 -0.56 -9.04
CA ASP A 41 28.02 0.73 -8.60
C ASP A 41 27.20 1.32 -7.43
N SER A 42 27.77 2.26 -6.73
CA SER A 42 27.14 2.87 -5.55
C SER A 42 25.87 3.64 -5.90
N GLU A 43 25.80 4.20 -7.10
CA GLU A 43 24.64 4.95 -7.57
C GLU A 43 23.45 4.01 -7.80
N GLU A 44 23.68 2.88 -8.44
CA GLU A 44 22.63 1.87 -8.67
C GLU A 44 22.13 1.27 -7.35
N LEU A 45 23.04 0.98 -6.40
CA LEU A 45 22.63 0.51 -5.07
C LEU A 45 21.81 1.57 -4.33
N THR A 46 22.22 2.82 -4.39
CA THR A 46 21.47 3.93 -3.78
C THR A 46 20.08 4.06 -4.41
N TYR A 47 19.99 3.95 -5.72
CA TYR A 47 18.72 3.98 -6.43
C TYR A 47 17.78 2.84 -6.00
N ARG A 48 18.26 1.60 -5.96
CA ARG A 48 17.47 0.43 -5.52
C ARG A 48 17.02 0.56 -4.06
N GLN A 49 17.87 1.08 -3.20
CA GLN A 49 17.50 1.33 -1.81
C GLN A 49 16.43 2.41 -1.69
N ALA A 50 16.54 3.46 -2.50
CA ALA A 50 15.54 4.53 -2.52
C ALA A 50 14.18 4.03 -3.00
N ILE A 51 14.12 3.23 -4.08
CA ILE A 51 12.88 2.59 -4.55
C ILE A 51 12.23 1.81 -3.42
N ARG A 52 12.98 0.90 -2.78
CA ARG A 52 12.47 0.12 -1.66
C ARG A 52 11.93 1.00 -0.52
N ASN A 53 12.63 2.07 -0.20
CA ASN A 53 12.19 3.00 0.83
C ASN A 53 10.91 3.75 0.43
N ILE A 54 10.75 4.08 -0.86
CA ILE A 54 9.54 4.68 -1.40
C ILE A 54 8.38 3.68 -1.29
N ASP A 55 8.57 2.43 -1.70
CA ASP A 55 7.55 1.38 -1.63
C ASP A 55 7.11 1.11 -0.19
N GLN A 56 8.03 1.17 0.78
CA GLN A 56 7.71 1.07 2.20
C GLN A 56 6.88 2.24 2.74
N CYS A 57 6.83 3.37 2.04
CA CYS A 57 5.96 4.48 2.41
C CYS A 57 4.49 4.24 2.05
N ILE A 58 4.21 3.24 1.22
CA ILE A 58 2.87 2.90 0.72
C ILE A 58 2.22 1.90 1.68
N ASP A 59 0.95 2.07 1.96
CA ASP A 59 0.13 1.13 2.74
C ASP A 59 -0.58 0.11 1.84
N PHE A 60 -1.23 -0.87 2.45
CA PHE A 60 -1.98 -1.91 1.72
C PHE A 60 -3.18 -1.36 0.94
N GLY A 61 -3.68 -0.18 1.30
CA GLY A 61 -4.76 0.52 0.57
C GLY A 61 -4.25 1.38 -0.58
N GLY A 62 -2.97 1.24 -0.98
CA GLY A 62 -2.37 2.00 -2.07
C GLY A 62 -2.12 3.47 -1.74
N GLY A 63 -2.21 3.87 -0.46
CA GLY A 63 -1.98 5.23 -0.01
C GLY A 63 -0.62 5.45 0.63
N ILE A 64 -0.22 6.72 0.81
CA ILE A 64 0.99 7.06 1.55
C ILE A 64 0.69 7.03 3.04
N ARG A 65 1.41 6.19 3.78
CA ARG A 65 1.29 6.07 5.25
C ARG A 65 1.47 7.43 5.92
N ARG A 66 0.55 7.80 6.82
CA ARG A 66 0.59 9.09 7.51
C ARG A 66 1.96 9.42 8.12
N LYS A 67 2.58 8.45 8.80
CA LYS A 67 3.90 8.59 9.44
C LYS A 67 5.06 8.71 8.45
N GLN A 68 4.87 8.32 7.19
CA GLN A 68 5.91 8.32 6.15
C GLN A 68 5.77 9.49 5.16
N ARG A 69 4.77 10.36 5.32
CA ARG A 69 4.51 11.47 4.38
C ARG A 69 5.70 12.40 4.22
N ALA A 70 6.32 12.80 5.33
CA ALA A 70 7.49 13.69 5.29
C ALA A 70 8.68 13.04 4.57
N ARG A 71 8.91 11.73 4.81
CA ARG A 71 9.95 10.96 4.14
C ARG A 71 9.66 10.83 2.63
N PHE A 72 8.43 10.53 2.27
CA PHE A 72 8.02 10.43 0.86
C PHE A 72 8.18 11.78 0.14
N GLN A 73 7.82 12.89 0.80
CA GLN A 73 8.02 14.24 0.26
C GLN A 73 9.50 14.54 -0.02
N GLY A 74 10.41 14.02 0.81
CA GLY A 74 11.86 14.12 0.57
C GLY A 74 12.30 13.43 -0.73
N PHE A 75 11.66 12.32 -1.12
CA PHE A 75 11.96 11.66 -2.39
C PHE A 75 11.45 12.43 -3.62
N LEU A 76 10.34 13.17 -3.49
CA LEU A 76 9.82 14.02 -4.57
C LEU A 76 10.74 15.20 -4.90
N SER A 77 11.59 15.62 -3.95
CA SER A 77 12.60 16.69 -4.11
C SER A 77 14.04 16.16 -4.11
N HIS A 78 14.22 14.85 -4.30
CA HIS A 78 15.55 14.23 -4.23
C HIS A 78 16.47 14.76 -5.33
N SER A 79 17.78 14.94 -5.01
CA SER A 79 18.81 15.45 -5.94
C SER A 79 19.00 14.53 -7.16
N ASN A 80 18.97 13.20 -6.94
CA ASN A 80 19.07 12.24 -8.03
C ASN A 80 17.77 12.22 -8.85
N PRO A 81 17.82 12.55 -10.16
CA PRO A 81 16.63 12.64 -11.01
C PRO A 81 15.88 11.29 -11.15
N ARG A 82 16.59 10.16 -11.23
CA ARG A 82 15.98 8.84 -11.34
C ARG A 82 15.09 8.52 -10.13
N ILE A 83 15.54 8.86 -8.93
CA ILE A 83 14.78 8.66 -7.67
C ILE A 83 13.57 9.57 -7.65
N ARG A 84 13.75 10.84 -8.03
CA ARG A 84 12.67 11.83 -8.07
C ARG A 84 11.57 11.42 -9.06
N GLU A 85 11.95 11.01 -10.27
CA GLU A 85 11.01 10.55 -11.30
C GLU A 85 10.20 9.34 -10.84
N TYR A 86 10.86 8.36 -10.20
CA TYR A 86 10.17 7.21 -9.63
C TYR A 86 9.15 7.62 -8.56
N ALA A 87 9.55 8.50 -7.62
CA ALA A 87 8.65 9.00 -6.58
C ALA A 87 7.46 9.78 -7.16
N GLN A 88 7.69 10.59 -8.20
CA GLN A 88 6.63 11.33 -8.90
C GLN A 88 5.66 10.39 -9.62
N LYS A 89 6.16 9.34 -10.28
CA LYS A 89 5.34 8.32 -10.90
C LYS A 89 4.46 7.62 -9.87
N VAL A 90 5.03 7.14 -8.78
CA VAL A 90 4.29 6.49 -7.69
C VAL A 90 3.21 7.42 -7.13
N LYS A 91 3.53 8.70 -6.94
CA LYS A 91 2.53 9.69 -6.50
C LYS A 91 1.39 9.85 -7.49
N ALA A 92 1.69 9.94 -8.78
CA ALA A 92 0.70 10.08 -9.83
C ALA A 92 -0.23 8.86 -9.90
N ASP A 93 0.31 7.65 -9.77
CA ASP A 93 -0.44 6.40 -9.77
C ASP A 93 -1.41 6.37 -8.57
N ILE A 94 -0.95 6.73 -7.36
CA ILE A 94 -1.78 6.83 -6.15
C ILE A 94 -2.90 7.87 -6.32
N ASP A 95 -2.60 9.02 -6.88
CA ASP A 95 -3.59 10.10 -7.07
C ASP A 95 -4.64 9.68 -8.12
N ALA A 96 -4.24 8.96 -9.17
CA ALA A 96 -5.13 8.42 -10.20
C ALA A 96 -6.08 7.36 -9.62
N GLU A 97 -5.57 6.40 -8.84
CA GLU A 97 -6.38 5.37 -8.18
C GLU A 97 -7.39 5.99 -7.21
N ARG A 98 -6.97 6.97 -6.41
CA ARG A 98 -7.87 7.69 -5.50
C ARG A 98 -8.96 8.47 -6.23
N LYS A 99 -8.64 9.03 -7.40
CA LYS A 99 -9.63 9.71 -8.23
C LYS A 99 -10.64 8.71 -8.78
N ALA A 100 -10.19 7.61 -9.35
CA ALA A 100 -11.05 6.56 -9.88
C ALA A 100 -11.98 5.98 -8.80
N TRP A 101 -11.45 5.72 -7.60
CA TRP A 101 -12.25 5.23 -6.48
C TRP A 101 -13.33 6.23 -6.04
N ARG A 102 -13.03 7.53 -5.98
CA ARG A 102 -14.02 8.58 -5.66
C ARG A 102 -15.10 8.72 -6.74
N GLU A 103 -14.74 8.50 -8.01
CA GLU A 103 -15.69 8.51 -9.11
C GLU A 103 -16.63 7.31 -9.04
N ALA A 104 -16.10 6.11 -8.75
CA ALA A 104 -16.89 4.91 -8.55
C ALA A 104 -17.89 5.05 -7.39
N LEU A 105 -17.46 5.59 -6.24
CA LEU A 105 -18.36 5.84 -5.10
C LEU A 105 -19.51 6.78 -5.46
N ARG A 106 -19.23 7.86 -6.19
CA ARG A 106 -20.28 8.78 -6.63
C ARG A 106 -21.27 8.13 -7.59
N GLU A 107 -20.80 7.22 -8.42
CA GLU A 107 -21.66 6.45 -9.32
C GLU A 107 -22.57 5.51 -8.53
N ASP A 108 -22.03 4.80 -7.55
CA ASP A 108 -22.80 3.90 -6.68
C ASP A 108 -23.89 4.69 -5.88
N GLU A 109 -23.53 5.84 -5.31
CA GLU A 109 -24.48 6.73 -4.62
C GLU A 109 -25.62 7.18 -5.56
N ARG A 110 -25.28 7.58 -6.80
CA ARG A 110 -26.27 7.98 -7.79
C ARG A 110 -27.20 6.84 -8.17
N MET A 111 -26.65 5.63 -8.40
CA MET A 111 -27.45 4.45 -8.71
C MET A 111 -28.37 4.05 -7.56
N PHE A 112 -27.89 4.17 -6.33
CA PHE A 112 -28.68 3.92 -5.13
C PHE A 112 -29.85 4.89 -5.02
N ASP A 113 -29.61 6.18 -5.16
CA ASP A 113 -30.66 7.21 -5.13
C ASP A 113 -31.69 7.02 -6.25
N GLU A 114 -31.24 6.68 -7.46
CA GLU A 114 -32.14 6.37 -8.58
C GLU A 114 -32.99 5.13 -8.31
N TYR A 115 -32.41 4.08 -7.73
CA TYR A 115 -33.14 2.87 -7.34
C TYR A 115 -34.22 3.20 -6.28
N TRP A 116 -33.86 3.89 -5.22
CA TRP A 116 -34.77 4.22 -4.13
C TRP A 116 -35.90 5.17 -4.57
N SER A 117 -35.63 6.12 -5.44
CA SER A 117 -36.67 7.01 -5.98
C SER A 117 -37.72 6.28 -6.84
N ARG A 118 -37.36 5.11 -7.40
CA ARG A 118 -38.30 4.27 -8.15
C ARG A 118 -39.08 3.30 -7.24
N VAL A 119 -38.45 2.80 -6.18
CA VAL A 119 -39.03 1.73 -5.34
C VAL A 119 -39.88 2.28 -4.20
N VAL A 120 -39.52 3.44 -3.66
CA VAL A 120 -40.26 4.10 -2.58
C VAL A 120 -41.09 5.25 -3.18
N PRO A 121 -42.43 5.11 -3.24
CA PRO A 121 -43.27 6.24 -3.70
C PRO A 121 -43.10 7.46 -2.79
N PRO A 122 -43.14 8.67 -3.34
CA PRO A 122 -42.87 9.91 -2.59
C PRO A 122 -43.82 10.19 -1.42
N ASP A 123 -44.96 9.50 -1.38
CA ASP A 123 -46.02 9.68 -0.36
C ASP A 123 -46.02 8.64 0.76
N SER A 124 -44.98 7.77 0.83
CA SER A 124 -44.82 6.92 2.01
C SER A 124 -44.26 7.75 3.16
N GLU A 125 -45.16 8.37 3.92
CA GLU A 125 -44.82 9.00 5.21
C GLU A 125 -44.08 7.95 6.07
N PRO A 126 -42.92 8.31 6.71
CA PRO A 126 -42.32 7.41 7.66
C PRO A 126 -43.36 7.06 8.71
N SER A 127 -43.79 5.78 8.74
CA SER A 127 -44.67 5.31 9.80
C SER A 127 -44.03 5.71 11.12
N GLU A 128 -44.70 6.60 11.87
CA GLU A 128 -44.28 6.91 13.24
C GLU A 128 -44.22 5.59 14.00
N PHE A 129 -42.99 5.10 14.18
CA PHE A 129 -42.75 4.06 15.15
C PHE A 129 -43.16 4.66 16.50
N SER A 130 -44.39 4.42 16.89
CA SER A 130 -44.91 4.73 18.20
C SER A 130 -44.06 3.99 19.23
N ASN A 131 -43.17 4.69 19.88
CA ASN A 131 -42.33 4.21 20.99
C ASN A 131 -43.16 3.95 22.27
N ASN A 132 -44.40 3.48 22.15
CA ASN A 132 -45.32 3.28 23.27
C ASN A 132 -45.43 1.80 23.72
N ASP A 133 -44.46 0.97 23.41
CA ASP A 133 -44.50 -0.40 23.94
C ASP A 133 -43.16 -0.80 24.59
N VAL A 134 -42.65 0.04 25.49
CA VAL A 134 -41.73 -0.43 26.52
C VAL A 134 -42.61 -0.83 27.71
N GLY A 135 -43.29 -1.98 27.51
CA GLY A 135 -43.95 -2.68 28.57
C GLY A 135 -42.95 -3.08 29.64
N ASP A 136 -43.28 -2.74 30.87
CA ASP A 136 -42.62 -3.15 32.10
C ASP A 136 -42.13 -4.62 32.04
N LEU A 137 -40.82 -4.81 32.05
CA LEU A 137 -40.23 -6.10 32.37
C LEU A 137 -40.17 -6.23 33.91
N PRO A 138 -40.85 -7.21 34.52
CA PRO A 138 -40.71 -7.50 35.92
C PRO A 138 -39.33 -8.12 36.19
N PHE A 139 -38.67 -7.65 37.23
CA PHE A 139 -37.44 -8.19 37.78
C PHE A 139 -37.57 -9.61 38.27
#